data_7c23101ab37ac7bc14517764ae3557ee
#
_entry.id   7c23101ab37ac7bc14517764ae3557ee
#
_cell.length_a   1.000
_cell.length_b   1.000
_cell.length_c   1.000
_cell.angle_alpha   90.00
_cell.angle_beta   90.00
_cell.angle_gamma   90.00
#
_symmetry.space_group_name_H-M   'P 1'
#
loop_
_entity.id
_entity.type
_entity.pdbx_description
1 polymer ?
#
loop_
_entity_poly.entity_id
_entity_poly.type
_entity_poly.pdbx_seq_one_letter_code
_entity_poly.pdbx_strand_id
1 'polypeptide(L)'
;FEELGVDRLFIDESHYYKNLFLFTKMRNVGGIAQTEAMKSSDLFMKCRYLDELTGGRGTVFATGTPISNSMVELYTIQRYLQYNTLVQNNLQHFDAWASTFGETITAVELTPEGTGYRAKTRFARFYNLPELMAMFKEIADIKTADMLDLPVPKAVFHNISVKPSEIQKQMVAELAERAERVRNGMVDAKEDNMLKITNDGRKLALDQRLINPLLPDFEDSKLNACVDAMFETWERGS
;
A
#
# COMPACT_ATOMS: atom_id res chain seq x y z
N PHE A 1 13.68 -26.78 5.60
CA PHE A 1 14.57 -25.62 5.48
C PHE A 1 15.93 -25.95 6.11
N GLU A 2 15.94 -26.53 7.27
CA GLU A 2 17.15 -27.01 7.96
C GLU A 2 17.92 -28.06 7.13
N GLU A 3 17.22 -29.04 6.58
CA GLU A 3 17.79 -30.10 5.73
C GLU A 3 18.42 -29.56 4.44
N LEU A 4 17.99 -28.40 3.97
CA LEU A 4 18.55 -27.73 2.78
C LEU A 4 19.88 -27.04 3.07
N GLY A 5 20.29 -26.89 4.32
CA GLY A 5 21.52 -26.23 4.72
C GLY A 5 21.59 -24.74 4.36
N VAL A 6 20.44 -24.07 4.28
CA VAL A 6 20.37 -22.63 3.96
C VAL A 6 20.82 -21.83 5.16
N ASP A 7 21.83 -20.99 5.01
CA ASP A 7 22.37 -20.10 6.04
C ASP A 7 22.18 -18.60 5.74
N ARG A 8 21.69 -18.25 4.55
CA ARG A 8 21.42 -16.87 4.13
C ARG A 8 20.17 -16.80 3.26
N LEU A 9 19.39 -15.73 3.45
CA LEU A 9 18.27 -15.36 2.57
C LEU A 9 18.48 -13.95 2.01
N PHE A 10 18.38 -13.83 0.69
CA PHE A 10 18.33 -12.57 -0.02
C PHE A 10 16.95 -12.41 -0.64
N ILE A 11 16.22 -11.38 -0.24
CA ILE A 11 14.82 -11.18 -0.62
C ILE A 11 14.70 -9.85 -1.33
N ASP A 12 14.52 -9.94 -2.64
CA ASP A 12 14.22 -8.79 -3.47
C ASP A 12 12.73 -8.46 -3.37
N GLU A 13 12.37 -7.19 -3.57
CA GLU A 13 11.00 -6.67 -3.43
C GLU A 13 10.35 -7.07 -2.11
N SER A 14 11.11 -6.96 -1.03
CA SER A 14 10.71 -7.42 0.32
C SER A 14 9.42 -6.77 0.84
N HIS A 15 8.99 -5.64 0.26
CA HIS A 15 7.71 -5.01 0.55
C HIS A 15 6.48 -5.90 0.27
N TYR A 16 6.62 -6.96 -0.53
CA TYR A 16 5.56 -7.97 -0.72
C TYR A 16 5.26 -8.80 0.53
N TYR A 17 6.13 -8.77 1.55
CA TYR A 17 5.97 -9.49 2.81
C TYR A 17 5.50 -8.60 3.97
N LYS A 18 4.97 -7.42 3.68
CA LYS A 18 4.52 -6.44 4.67
C LYS A 18 3.30 -6.87 5.51
N ASN A 19 2.49 -7.82 5.01
CA ASN A 19 1.29 -8.30 5.69
C ASN A 19 1.64 -9.40 6.72
N LEU A 20 2.53 -9.09 7.64
CA LEU A 20 2.85 -9.93 8.78
C LEU A 20 1.87 -9.62 9.92
N PHE A 21 1.27 -10.66 10.50
CA PHE A 21 0.34 -10.49 11.61
C PHE A 21 0.96 -9.64 12.74
N LEU A 22 0.19 -8.72 13.25
CA LEU A 22 0.48 -7.97 14.47
C LEU A 22 -0.75 -7.94 15.39
N PHE A 23 -0.49 -8.04 16.67
CA PHE A 23 -1.51 -7.82 17.68
C PHE A 23 -1.49 -6.38 18.13
N THR A 24 -2.67 -5.75 18.24
CA THR A 24 -2.82 -4.40 18.77
C THR A 24 -4.16 -4.22 19.51
N LYS A 25 -4.15 -3.41 20.55
CA LYS A 25 -5.34 -2.95 21.24
C LYS A 25 -5.95 -1.69 20.61
N MET A 26 -5.24 -1.06 19.67
CA MET A 26 -5.71 0.10 18.93
C MET A 26 -6.86 -0.29 18.01
N ARG A 27 -8.05 0.22 18.30
CA ARG A 27 -9.28 -0.03 17.52
C ARG A 27 -9.66 1.22 16.73
N ASN A 28 -10.22 1.02 15.54
CA ASN A 28 -10.71 2.10 14.67
C ASN A 28 -9.63 3.11 14.22
N VAL A 29 -8.38 2.71 14.19
CA VAL A 29 -7.26 3.53 13.71
C VAL A 29 -6.90 3.08 12.28
N GLY A 30 -7.08 3.98 11.32
CA GLY A 30 -6.68 3.74 9.93
C GLY A 30 -5.15 3.67 9.80
N GLY A 31 -4.66 2.90 8.82
CA GLY A 31 -3.23 2.69 8.59
C GLY A 31 -2.62 1.53 9.38
N ILE A 32 -3.39 0.90 10.27
CA ILE A 32 -2.98 -0.32 10.97
C ILE A 32 -3.73 -1.49 10.32
N ALA A 33 -3.04 -2.21 9.44
CA ALA A 33 -3.59 -3.41 8.82
C ALA A 33 -3.39 -4.61 9.77
N GLN A 34 -4.48 -5.30 10.10
CA GLN A 34 -4.47 -6.55 10.87
C GLN A 34 -4.61 -7.77 9.94
N THR A 35 -4.18 -7.61 8.69
CA THR A 35 -4.20 -8.71 7.71
C THR A 35 -2.96 -9.57 7.87
N GLU A 36 -3.13 -10.87 7.76
CA GLU A 36 -2.05 -11.85 7.77
C GLU A 36 -1.97 -12.54 6.41
N ALA A 37 -0.76 -12.63 5.87
CA ALA A 37 -0.48 -13.45 4.71
C ALA A 37 0.42 -14.62 5.13
N MET A 38 0.02 -15.85 4.81
CA MET A 38 0.78 -17.06 5.16
C MET A 38 2.26 -16.96 4.74
N LYS A 39 2.53 -16.40 3.54
CA LYS A 39 3.91 -16.18 3.07
C LYS A 39 4.73 -15.28 3.98
N SER A 40 4.09 -14.28 4.62
CA SER A 40 4.77 -13.36 5.53
C SER A 40 5.09 -14.03 6.86
N SER A 41 4.17 -14.82 7.39
CA SER A 41 4.37 -15.58 8.62
C SER A 41 5.42 -16.69 8.42
N ASP A 42 5.38 -17.40 7.29
CA ASP A 42 6.40 -18.40 6.91
C ASP A 42 7.80 -17.76 6.78
N LEU A 43 7.90 -16.62 6.08
CA LEU A 43 9.17 -15.92 5.98
C LEU A 43 9.68 -15.45 7.35
N PHE A 44 8.80 -14.95 8.20
CA PHE A 44 9.18 -14.50 9.53
C PHE A 44 9.80 -15.60 10.36
N MET A 45 9.22 -16.80 10.35
CA MET A 45 9.78 -17.97 11.04
C MET A 45 11.16 -18.34 10.50
N LYS A 46 11.35 -18.29 9.19
CA LYS A 46 12.65 -18.55 8.55
C LYS A 46 13.70 -17.49 8.93
N CYS A 47 13.33 -16.22 8.96
CA CYS A 47 14.21 -15.14 9.42
C CYS A 47 14.62 -15.35 10.88
N ARG A 48 13.67 -15.69 11.76
CA ARG A 48 13.96 -15.96 13.18
C ARG A 48 14.92 -17.15 13.34
N TYR A 49 14.69 -18.24 12.63
CA TYR A 49 15.59 -19.38 12.62
C TYR A 49 17.02 -19.01 12.18
N LEU A 50 17.13 -18.25 11.09
CA LEU A 50 18.45 -17.80 10.60
C LEU A 50 19.13 -16.82 11.54
N ASP A 51 18.38 -15.94 12.19
CA ASP A 51 18.93 -15.01 13.19
C ASP A 51 19.56 -15.77 14.37
N GLU A 52 18.91 -16.83 14.84
CA GLU A 52 19.45 -17.70 15.90
C GLU A 52 20.71 -18.42 15.44
N LEU A 53 20.70 -18.93 14.20
CA LEU A 53 21.83 -19.67 13.63
C LEU A 53 23.05 -18.77 13.35
N THR A 54 22.82 -17.54 12.91
CA THR A 54 23.88 -16.66 12.37
C THR A 54 24.20 -15.45 13.24
N GLY A 55 23.54 -15.30 14.39
CA GLY A 55 23.69 -14.13 15.25
C GLY A 55 23.14 -12.85 14.61
N GLY A 56 21.98 -12.95 13.93
CA GLY A 56 21.28 -11.81 13.31
C GLY A 56 21.81 -11.38 11.95
N ARG A 57 22.53 -12.25 11.23
CA ARG A 57 23.16 -11.95 9.91
C ARG A 57 22.66 -12.84 8.78
N GLY A 58 21.54 -13.53 8.98
CA GLY A 58 21.02 -14.52 8.04
C GLY A 58 20.13 -13.97 6.94
N THR A 59 19.65 -12.74 7.04
CA THR A 59 18.63 -12.20 6.13
C THR A 59 19.01 -10.84 5.58
N VAL A 60 18.85 -10.66 4.26
CA VAL A 60 19.04 -9.40 3.54
C VAL A 60 17.78 -9.08 2.76
N PHE A 61 17.22 -7.91 3.00
CA PHE A 61 16.09 -7.38 2.24
C PHE A 61 16.54 -6.30 1.27
N ALA A 62 16.01 -6.35 0.04
CA ALA A 62 16.14 -5.27 -0.93
C ALA A 62 14.74 -4.76 -1.32
N THR A 63 14.55 -3.46 -1.40
CA THR A 63 13.31 -2.84 -1.88
C THR A 63 13.50 -1.36 -2.18
N GLY A 64 12.86 -0.88 -3.24
CA GLY A 64 12.74 0.55 -3.54
C GLY A 64 11.62 1.25 -2.76
N THR A 65 10.74 0.51 -2.08
CA THR A 65 9.56 1.05 -1.39
C THR A 65 9.38 0.42 0.00
N PRO A 66 10.27 0.69 0.95
CA PRO A 66 10.20 0.09 2.28
C PRO A 66 8.90 0.45 3.02
N ILE A 67 8.36 1.65 2.76
CA ILE A 67 7.07 2.12 3.29
C ILE A 67 6.22 2.56 2.09
N SER A 68 5.14 1.84 1.80
CA SER A 68 4.27 2.13 0.67
C SER A 68 2.92 2.73 1.07
N ASN A 69 2.29 2.21 2.10
CA ASN A 69 0.92 2.58 2.48
C ASN A 69 0.76 2.98 3.95
N SER A 70 1.63 2.50 4.83
CA SER A 70 1.49 2.68 6.27
C SER A 70 2.84 2.69 6.97
N MET A 71 2.96 3.54 7.97
CA MET A 71 4.11 3.57 8.88
C MET A 71 4.35 2.24 9.60
N VAL A 72 3.31 1.42 9.75
CA VAL A 72 3.38 0.07 10.34
C VAL A 72 4.30 -0.86 9.53
N GLU A 73 4.48 -0.58 8.23
CA GLU A 73 5.37 -1.37 7.38
C GLU A 73 6.84 -1.28 7.84
N LEU A 74 7.26 -0.14 8.40
CA LEU A 74 8.59 0.00 9.00
C LEU A 74 8.76 -0.90 10.23
N TYR A 75 7.75 -0.94 11.12
CA TYR A 75 7.75 -1.87 12.24
C TYR A 75 7.83 -3.32 11.77
N THR A 76 7.13 -3.66 10.71
CA THR A 76 7.18 -5.01 10.12
C THR A 76 8.59 -5.35 9.62
N ILE A 77 9.27 -4.43 8.95
CA ILE A 77 10.66 -4.63 8.51
C ILE A 77 11.58 -4.83 9.72
N GLN A 78 11.44 -4.03 10.76
CA GLN A 78 12.21 -4.18 11.99
C GLN A 78 11.96 -5.53 12.68
N ARG A 79 10.75 -6.06 12.63
CA ARG A 79 10.46 -7.40 13.13
C ARG A 79 11.22 -8.50 12.38
N TYR A 80 11.38 -8.36 11.07
CA TYR A 80 12.16 -9.31 10.27
C TYR A 80 13.66 -9.21 10.52
N LEU A 81 14.20 -7.99 10.59
CA LEU A 81 15.65 -7.76 10.52
C LEU A 81 16.27 -7.33 11.86
N GLN A 82 15.47 -6.87 12.82
CA GLN A 82 15.95 -6.21 14.05
C GLN A 82 15.18 -6.68 15.30
N TYR A 83 14.64 -7.90 15.27
CA TYR A 83 13.74 -8.39 16.32
C TYR A 83 14.41 -8.40 17.70
N ASN A 84 15.68 -8.78 17.79
CA ASN A 84 16.41 -8.82 19.06
C ASN A 84 16.59 -7.44 19.66
N THR A 85 16.88 -6.42 18.83
CA THR A 85 16.95 -5.02 19.26
C THR A 85 15.59 -4.51 19.75
N LEU A 86 14.50 -4.88 19.05
CA LEU A 86 13.14 -4.56 19.52
C LEU A 86 12.86 -5.17 20.90
N VAL A 87 13.26 -6.43 21.14
CA VAL A 87 13.10 -7.09 22.44
C VAL A 87 13.91 -6.40 23.52
N GLN A 88 15.17 -6.07 23.26
CA GLN A 88 16.06 -5.39 24.20
C GLN A 88 15.53 -4.03 24.64
N ASN A 89 14.82 -3.33 23.74
CA ASN A 89 14.23 -2.02 24.01
C ASN A 89 12.75 -2.09 24.44
N ASN A 90 12.19 -3.28 24.68
CA ASN A 90 10.77 -3.52 24.99
C ASN A 90 9.80 -3.00 23.91
N LEU A 91 10.21 -3.03 22.65
CA LEU A 91 9.45 -2.57 21.48
C LEU A 91 8.92 -3.71 20.60
N GLN A 92 9.06 -4.96 21.03
CA GLN A 92 8.62 -6.14 20.27
C GLN A 92 7.09 -6.22 20.10
N HIS A 93 6.33 -5.52 20.95
CA HIS A 93 4.89 -5.40 20.83
C HIS A 93 4.53 -4.12 20.08
N PHE A 94 3.64 -4.24 19.11
CA PHE A 94 3.27 -3.10 18.26
C PHE A 94 2.79 -1.88 19.06
N ASP A 95 1.97 -2.08 20.08
CA ASP A 95 1.44 -0.96 20.87
C ASP A 95 2.54 -0.19 21.62
N ALA A 96 3.59 -0.88 22.08
CA ALA A 96 4.76 -0.24 22.70
C ALA A 96 5.56 0.55 21.65
N TRP A 97 5.84 -0.04 20.49
CA TRP A 97 6.51 0.64 19.38
C TRP A 97 5.70 1.84 18.89
N ALA A 98 4.40 1.66 18.70
CA ALA A 98 3.49 2.72 18.23
C ALA A 98 3.40 3.89 19.21
N SER A 99 3.40 3.65 20.52
CA SER A 99 3.39 4.70 21.54
C SER A 99 4.71 5.47 21.62
N THR A 100 5.82 4.85 21.20
CA THR A 100 7.15 5.47 21.22
C THR A 100 7.43 6.28 19.96
N PHE A 101 6.97 5.81 18.80
CA PHE A 101 7.37 6.34 17.50
C PHE A 101 6.23 6.85 16.63
N GLY A 102 4.98 6.70 17.06
CA GLY A 102 3.85 7.06 16.24
C GLY A 102 2.84 7.95 16.93
N GLU A 103 2.21 8.78 16.13
CA GLU A 103 1.11 9.66 16.53
C GLU A 103 -0.12 9.38 15.70
N THR A 104 -1.26 9.32 16.38
CA THR A 104 -2.56 9.22 15.71
C THR A 104 -3.15 10.61 15.51
N ILE A 105 -3.66 10.86 14.31
CA ILE A 105 -4.32 12.13 13.97
C ILE A 105 -5.75 11.84 13.59
N THR A 106 -6.67 12.61 14.16
CA THR A 106 -8.08 12.61 13.75
C THR A 106 -8.33 13.81 12.84
N ALA A 107 -8.74 13.53 11.62
CA ALA A 107 -9.11 14.52 10.63
C ALA A 107 -10.54 14.29 10.14
N VAL A 108 -11.21 15.37 9.74
CA VAL A 108 -12.48 15.32 9.03
C VAL A 108 -12.15 15.14 7.54
N GLU A 109 -12.59 14.04 6.96
CA GLU A 109 -12.40 13.74 5.55
C GLU A 109 -13.72 13.52 4.84
N LEU A 110 -13.76 13.78 3.54
CA LEU A 110 -14.90 13.47 2.70
C LEU A 110 -15.15 11.96 2.71
N THR A 111 -16.42 11.57 2.78
CA THR A 111 -16.77 10.15 2.62
C THR A 111 -16.41 9.67 1.21
N PRO A 112 -16.10 8.37 1.00
CA PRO A 112 -15.78 7.83 -0.32
C PRO A 112 -16.86 8.10 -1.36
N GLU A 113 -18.12 8.23 -0.93
CA GLU A 113 -19.27 8.51 -1.78
C GLU A 113 -19.34 9.99 -2.20
N GLY A 114 -18.57 10.88 -1.57
CA GLY A 114 -18.60 12.32 -1.83
C GLY A 114 -19.81 13.06 -1.27
N THR A 115 -20.66 12.40 -0.50
CA THR A 115 -21.96 12.93 -0.02
C THR A 115 -21.94 13.50 1.40
N GLY A 116 -20.81 13.41 2.10
CA GLY A 116 -20.71 13.88 3.49
C GLY A 116 -19.29 13.87 4.04
N TYR A 117 -19.16 14.22 5.31
CA TYR A 117 -17.90 14.22 6.03
C TYR A 117 -17.92 13.24 7.19
N ARG A 118 -16.77 12.64 7.47
CA ARG A 118 -16.58 11.77 8.64
C ARG A 118 -15.27 12.10 9.34
N ALA A 119 -15.26 12.00 10.66
CA ALA A 119 -14.04 12.01 11.44
C ALA A 119 -13.34 10.64 11.31
N LYS A 120 -12.08 10.62 10.94
CA LYS A 120 -11.28 9.40 10.87
C LYS A 120 -9.93 9.59 11.54
N THR A 121 -9.65 8.70 12.50
CA THR A 121 -8.36 8.62 13.17
C THR A 121 -7.42 7.72 12.34
N ARG A 122 -6.21 8.21 12.08
CA ARG A 122 -5.17 7.47 11.36
C ARG A 122 -3.87 7.49 12.16
N PHE A 123 -3.13 6.40 12.09
CA PHE A 123 -1.73 6.35 12.48
C PHE A 123 -0.92 7.00 11.35
N ALA A 124 -0.57 8.29 11.51
CA ALA A 124 -0.21 9.12 10.37
C ALA A 124 1.06 9.95 10.52
N ARG A 125 1.64 10.06 11.71
CA ARG A 125 2.89 10.79 11.93
C ARG A 125 3.89 9.96 12.72
N PHE A 126 5.16 10.12 12.36
CA PHE A 126 6.24 9.67 13.22
C PHE A 126 6.48 10.69 14.33
N TYR A 127 6.54 10.19 15.53
CA TYR A 127 7.07 10.86 16.71
C TYR A 127 8.47 10.31 16.98
N ASN A 128 9.33 11.08 17.60
CA ASN A 128 10.70 10.66 17.93
C ASN A 128 11.47 10.03 16.75
N LEU A 129 11.31 10.65 15.57
CA LEU A 129 11.90 10.16 14.31
C LEU A 129 13.44 10.01 14.37
N PRO A 130 14.22 10.90 15.03
CA PRO A 130 15.67 10.75 15.09
C PRO A 130 16.11 9.43 15.73
N GLU A 131 15.47 9.00 16.80
CA GLU A 131 15.78 7.74 17.50
C GLU A 131 15.37 6.54 16.66
N LEU A 132 14.16 6.57 16.05
CA LEU A 132 13.70 5.54 15.15
C LEU A 132 14.67 5.37 13.96
N MET A 133 15.11 6.46 13.36
CA MET A 133 16.04 6.44 12.24
C MET A 133 17.45 5.99 12.65
N ALA A 134 17.90 6.35 13.86
CA ALA A 134 19.18 5.85 14.39
C ALA A 134 19.14 4.33 14.53
N MET A 135 18.07 3.80 15.13
CA MET A 135 17.86 2.37 15.28
C MET A 135 17.75 1.66 13.94
N PHE A 136 17.00 2.22 12.98
CA PHE A 136 16.82 1.60 11.66
C PHE A 136 18.12 1.61 10.83
N LYS A 137 18.93 2.66 10.92
CA LYS A 137 20.22 2.75 10.21
C LYS A 137 21.26 1.72 10.67
N GLU A 138 21.09 1.08 11.82
CA GLU A 138 21.97 -0.01 12.27
C GLU A 138 21.87 -1.23 11.34
N ILE A 139 20.73 -1.40 10.67
CA ILE A 139 20.44 -2.56 9.80
C ILE A 139 20.18 -2.18 8.34
N ALA A 140 20.12 -0.90 7.99
CA ALA A 140 19.72 -0.44 6.67
C ALA A 140 20.78 0.45 6.01
N ASP A 141 21.16 0.13 4.78
CA ASP A 141 21.85 1.04 3.87
C ASP A 141 20.79 1.74 2.99
N ILE A 142 20.63 3.04 3.20
CA ILE A 142 19.60 3.84 2.53
C ILE A 142 20.27 4.73 1.48
N LYS A 143 19.85 4.55 0.22
CA LYS A 143 20.27 5.39 -0.89
C LYS A 143 19.04 6.04 -1.50
N THR A 144 19.00 7.36 -1.48
CA THR A 144 17.97 8.16 -2.15
C THR A 144 18.41 8.56 -3.56
N ALA A 145 17.47 8.94 -4.43
CA ALA A 145 17.78 9.26 -5.82
C ALA A 145 18.82 10.38 -5.98
N ASP A 146 18.83 11.34 -5.04
CA ASP A 146 19.78 12.45 -4.99
C ASP A 146 21.20 12.02 -4.56
N MET A 147 21.33 10.87 -3.91
CA MET A 147 22.63 10.27 -3.55
C MET A 147 23.23 9.40 -4.65
N LEU A 148 22.43 9.11 -5.69
CA LEU A 148 22.81 8.24 -6.78
C LEU A 148 23.03 9.09 -8.03
N ASP A 149 24.24 9.05 -8.61
CA ASP A 149 24.55 9.69 -9.90
C ASP A 149 24.10 8.76 -11.04
N LEU A 150 22.80 8.61 -11.21
CA LEU A 150 22.23 7.76 -12.24
C LEU A 150 21.96 8.57 -13.50
N PRO A 151 22.27 8.05 -14.71
CA PRO A 151 21.95 8.69 -15.98
C PRO A 151 20.44 8.60 -16.27
N VAL A 152 19.65 9.35 -15.51
CA VAL A 152 18.20 9.36 -15.67
C VAL A 152 17.80 10.41 -16.70
N PRO A 153 17.02 10.06 -17.74
CA PRO A 153 16.53 11.02 -18.71
C PRO A 153 15.61 12.04 -18.06
N LYS A 154 15.65 13.27 -18.56
CA LYS A 154 14.76 14.33 -18.08
C LYS A 154 13.30 14.01 -18.46
N ALA A 155 12.46 13.80 -17.46
CA ALA A 155 11.04 13.56 -17.67
C ALA A 155 10.31 14.85 -18.03
N VAL A 156 9.44 14.78 -19.05
CA VAL A 156 8.48 15.81 -19.40
C VAL A 156 7.09 15.25 -19.18
N PHE A 157 6.30 15.91 -18.33
CA PHE A 157 4.96 15.44 -17.97
C PHE A 157 3.92 16.18 -18.80
N HIS A 158 3.09 15.44 -19.55
CA HIS A 158 1.94 15.93 -20.27
C HIS A 158 0.65 15.37 -19.65
N ASN A 159 -0.17 16.24 -19.09
CA ASN A 159 -1.45 15.86 -18.51
C ASN A 159 -2.57 16.00 -19.55
N ILE A 160 -3.15 14.87 -19.96
CA ILE A 160 -4.30 14.81 -20.86
C ILE A 160 -5.56 14.63 -20.00
N SER A 161 -6.45 15.62 -20.03
CA SER A 161 -7.73 15.57 -19.33
C SER A 161 -8.87 15.33 -20.32
N VAL A 162 -9.69 14.33 -20.02
CA VAL A 162 -10.88 14.00 -20.82
C VAL A 162 -12.15 14.22 -20.00
N LYS A 163 -13.26 14.56 -20.67
CA LYS A 163 -14.56 14.74 -20.02
C LYS A 163 -15.33 13.41 -19.98
N PRO A 164 -16.08 13.11 -18.91
CA PRO A 164 -16.91 11.92 -18.87
C PRO A 164 -18.08 12.02 -19.84
N SER A 165 -18.50 10.89 -20.42
CA SER A 165 -19.75 10.77 -21.19
C SER A 165 -20.97 10.96 -20.29
N GLU A 166 -22.14 11.22 -20.86
CA GLU A 166 -23.39 11.28 -20.09
C GLU A 166 -23.73 9.91 -19.48
N ILE A 167 -23.41 8.82 -20.16
CA ILE A 167 -23.55 7.45 -19.64
C ILE A 167 -22.65 7.25 -18.41
N GLN A 168 -21.39 7.68 -18.47
CA GLN A 168 -20.49 7.60 -17.33
C GLN A 168 -20.99 8.40 -16.13
N LYS A 169 -21.53 9.61 -16.36
CA LYS A 169 -22.12 10.42 -15.26
C LYS A 169 -23.30 9.72 -14.59
N GLN A 170 -24.20 9.12 -15.39
CA GLN A 170 -25.32 8.36 -14.87
C GLN A 170 -24.84 7.15 -14.07
N MET A 171 -23.90 6.37 -14.58
CA MET A 171 -23.35 5.21 -13.90
C MET A 171 -22.61 5.58 -12.60
N VAL A 172 -21.96 6.74 -12.53
CA VAL A 172 -21.38 7.26 -11.27
C VAL A 172 -22.47 7.52 -10.22
N ALA A 173 -23.62 8.07 -10.62
CA ALA A 173 -24.74 8.24 -9.71
C ALA A 173 -25.28 6.90 -9.19
N GLU A 174 -25.39 5.90 -10.06
CA GLU A 174 -25.75 4.52 -9.66
C GLU A 174 -24.74 3.90 -8.69
N LEU A 175 -23.43 4.13 -8.88
CA LEU A 175 -22.40 3.68 -7.93
C LEU A 175 -22.55 4.36 -6.57
N ALA A 176 -22.93 5.65 -6.53
CA ALA A 176 -23.18 6.37 -5.28
C ALA A 176 -24.39 5.80 -4.54
N GLU A 177 -25.48 5.49 -5.23
CA GLU A 177 -26.66 4.83 -4.65
C GLU A 177 -26.32 3.44 -4.11
N ARG A 178 -25.53 2.64 -4.85
CA ARG A 178 -25.04 1.35 -4.37
C ARG A 178 -24.22 1.49 -3.09
N ALA A 179 -23.31 2.45 -3.03
CA ALA A 179 -22.48 2.72 -1.87
C ALA A 179 -23.33 3.11 -0.64
N GLU A 180 -24.38 3.88 -0.83
CA GLU A 180 -25.31 4.24 0.23
C GLU A 180 -26.09 3.03 0.75
N ARG A 181 -26.58 2.16 -0.12
CA ARG A 181 -27.26 0.91 0.26
C ARG A 181 -26.36 -0.01 1.06
N VAL A 182 -25.10 -0.18 0.64
CA VAL A 182 -24.08 -0.98 1.38
C VAL A 182 -23.83 -0.37 2.76
N ARG A 183 -23.68 0.95 2.85
CA ARG A 183 -23.44 1.66 4.12
C ARG A 183 -24.60 1.49 5.10
N ASN A 184 -25.82 1.49 4.60
CA ASN A 184 -27.03 1.33 5.41
C ASN A 184 -27.36 -0.15 5.72
N GLY A 185 -26.50 -1.09 5.32
CA GLY A 185 -26.70 -2.51 5.59
C GLY A 185 -27.88 -3.13 4.82
N MET A 186 -28.32 -2.51 3.72
CA MET A 186 -29.47 -2.95 2.92
C MET A 186 -29.14 -4.07 1.92
N VAL A 187 -27.86 -4.44 1.79
CA VAL A 187 -27.37 -5.43 0.83
C VAL A 187 -26.38 -6.35 1.53
N ASP A 188 -26.46 -7.67 1.26
CA ASP A 188 -25.47 -8.63 1.75
C ASP A 188 -24.08 -8.32 1.17
N ALA A 189 -23.04 -8.38 2.00
CA ALA A 189 -21.67 -8.09 1.60
C ALA A 189 -21.14 -9.05 0.49
N LYS A 190 -21.77 -10.22 0.31
CA LYS A 190 -21.45 -11.15 -0.78
C LYS A 190 -22.06 -10.69 -2.11
N GLU A 191 -23.20 -10.03 -2.08
CA GLU A 191 -23.87 -9.50 -3.28
C GLU A 191 -23.18 -8.22 -3.75
N ASP A 192 -23.05 -7.22 -2.85
CA ASP A 192 -22.35 -5.98 -3.15
C ASP A 192 -21.61 -5.45 -1.92
N ASN A 193 -20.49 -4.74 -2.16
CA ASN A 193 -19.64 -4.18 -1.13
C ASN A 193 -18.78 -3.04 -1.67
N MET A 194 -18.19 -2.24 -0.78
CA MET A 194 -17.37 -1.09 -1.16
C MET A 194 -16.18 -1.45 -2.05
N LEU A 195 -15.62 -2.66 -1.93
CA LEU A 195 -14.51 -3.11 -2.78
C LEU A 195 -14.97 -3.31 -4.23
N LYS A 196 -16.13 -3.96 -4.45
CA LYS A 196 -16.75 -4.09 -5.78
C LYS A 196 -17.05 -2.73 -6.38
N ILE A 197 -17.73 -1.86 -5.63
CA ILE A 197 -18.13 -0.52 -6.07
C ILE A 197 -16.89 0.30 -6.47
N THR A 198 -15.82 0.27 -5.66
CA THR A 198 -14.57 0.97 -5.97
C THR A 198 -13.90 0.42 -7.23
N ASN A 199 -13.94 -0.91 -7.43
CA ASN A 199 -13.38 -1.53 -8.62
C ASN A 199 -14.18 -1.17 -9.88
N ASP A 200 -15.52 -1.17 -9.78
CA ASP A 200 -16.39 -0.74 -10.88
C ASP A 200 -16.15 0.74 -11.20
N GLY A 201 -16.01 1.60 -10.19
CA GLY A 201 -15.67 3.00 -10.39
C GLY A 201 -14.33 3.22 -11.10
N ARG A 202 -13.31 2.41 -10.78
CA ARG A 202 -12.02 2.45 -11.49
C ARG A 202 -12.14 2.05 -12.95
N LYS A 203 -12.89 0.99 -13.25
CA LYS A 203 -13.17 0.55 -14.62
C LYS A 203 -13.93 1.62 -15.40
N LEU A 204 -15.01 2.13 -14.81
CA LEU A 204 -15.85 3.18 -15.41
C LEU A 204 -15.05 4.45 -15.73
N ALA A 205 -14.11 4.82 -14.86
CA ALA A 205 -13.24 5.97 -15.07
C ALA A 205 -12.28 5.83 -16.25
N LEU A 206 -12.02 4.60 -16.70
CA LEU A 206 -11.20 4.33 -17.89
C LEU A 206 -12.07 4.31 -19.14
N ASP A 207 -13.09 3.44 -19.14
CA ASP A 207 -14.00 3.24 -20.26
C ASP A 207 -15.29 2.56 -19.77
N GLN A 208 -16.43 3.05 -20.20
CA GLN A 208 -17.75 2.52 -19.84
C GLN A 208 -17.95 1.06 -20.28
N ARG A 209 -17.31 0.63 -21.37
CA ARG A 209 -17.37 -0.74 -21.88
C ARG A 209 -16.69 -1.77 -20.95
N LEU A 210 -15.82 -1.34 -20.03
CA LEU A 210 -15.24 -2.23 -19.01
C LEU A 210 -16.26 -2.66 -17.94
N ILE A 211 -17.38 -1.96 -17.84
CA ILE A 211 -18.53 -2.33 -17.00
C ILE A 211 -19.53 -3.13 -17.79
N ASN A 212 -19.90 -2.64 -18.96
CA ASN A 212 -20.84 -3.31 -19.85
C ASN A 212 -20.34 -3.23 -21.31
N PRO A 213 -19.85 -4.36 -21.86
CA PRO A 213 -19.31 -4.40 -23.23
C PRO A 213 -20.32 -4.04 -24.34
N LEU A 214 -21.61 -4.01 -24.02
CA LEU A 214 -22.67 -3.64 -24.96
C LEU A 214 -22.87 -2.11 -25.09
N LEU A 215 -22.24 -1.32 -24.23
CA LEU A 215 -22.30 0.14 -24.31
C LEU A 215 -21.51 0.62 -25.53
N PRO A 216 -21.96 1.75 -26.13
CA PRO A 216 -21.24 2.34 -27.26
C PRO A 216 -19.83 2.78 -26.86
N ASP A 217 -18.95 2.81 -27.85
CA ASP A 217 -17.65 3.46 -27.69
C ASP A 217 -17.86 4.97 -27.43
N PHE A 218 -17.03 5.51 -26.54
CA PHE A 218 -16.97 6.93 -26.28
C PHE A 218 -15.60 7.41 -26.73
N GLU A 219 -15.57 8.17 -27.82
CA GLU A 219 -14.35 8.61 -28.50
C GLU A 219 -13.39 9.34 -27.55
N ASP A 220 -13.92 10.21 -26.69
CA ASP A 220 -13.15 10.94 -25.67
C ASP A 220 -12.88 10.11 -24.38
N SER A 221 -12.94 8.79 -24.41
CA SER A 221 -12.61 7.99 -23.22
C SER A 221 -11.12 8.09 -22.87
N LYS A 222 -10.78 7.87 -21.60
CA LYS A 222 -9.36 7.82 -21.19
C LYS A 222 -8.58 6.74 -21.92
N LEU A 223 -9.24 5.63 -22.24
CA LEU A 223 -8.62 4.55 -22.97
C LEU A 223 -8.26 4.98 -24.38
N ASN A 224 -9.19 5.60 -25.11
CA ASN A 224 -8.96 6.08 -26.47
C ASN A 224 -7.89 7.19 -26.48
N ALA A 225 -7.97 8.17 -25.60
CA ALA A 225 -6.94 9.19 -25.47
C ALA A 225 -5.53 8.63 -25.15
N CYS A 226 -5.46 7.54 -24.39
CA CYS A 226 -4.21 6.83 -24.13
C CYS A 226 -3.68 6.15 -25.40
N VAL A 227 -4.56 5.47 -26.16
CA VAL A 227 -4.21 4.81 -27.43
C VAL A 227 -3.71 5.82 -28.44
N ASP A 228 -4.39 6.97 -28.57
CA ASP A 228 -3.99 8.03 -29.49
C ASP A 228 -2.60 8.59 -29.13
N ALA A 229 -2.36 8.86 -27.85
CA ALA A 229 -1.06 9.33 -27.39
C ALA A 229 0.06 8.28 -27.61
N MET A 230 -0.24 7.00 -27.46
CA MET A 230 0.70 5.90 -27.75
C MET A 230 0.98 5.82 -29.25
N PHE A 231 -0.05 5.94 -30.09
CA PHE A 231 0.08 5.91 -31.54
C PHE A 231 0.90 7.08 -32.06
N GLU A 232 0.60 8.29 -31.61
CA GLU A 232 1.42 9.47 -31.93
C GLU A 232 2.90 9.32 -31.54
N THR A 233 3.15 8.72 -30.38
CA THR A 233 4.52 8.48 -29.90
C THR A 233 5.22 7.47 -30.82
N TRP A 234 4.54 6.41 -31.21
CA TRP A 234 5.05 5.41 -32.12
C TRP A 234 5.34 5.97 -33.51
N GLU A 235 4.44 6.80 -34.08
CA GLU A 235 4.66 7.45 -35.38
C GLU A 235 5.87 8.38 -35.40
N ARG A 236 6.19 9.01 -34.26
CA ARG A 236 7.40 9.85 -34.13
C ARG A 236 8.71 9.05 -34.10
N GLY A 237 8.63 7.72 -34.09
CA GLY A 237 9.81 6.84 -34.20
C GLY A 237 10.62 6.70 -32.89
N SER A 238 9.94 6.74 -31.76
CA SER A 238 10.55 6.52 -30.44
C SER A 238 10.76 5.02 -30.19
#